data_accff96286c8841c07e705b34335c633
#
_entry.id   accff96286c8841c07e705b34335c633
#
_cell.length_a   1.000
_cell.length_b   1.000
_cell.length_c   1.000
_cell.angle_alpha   90.00
_cell.angle_beta   90.00
_cell.angle_gamma   90.00
#
_symmetry.space_group_name_H-M   'P 1'
#
loop_
_entity.id
_entity.type
_entity.pdbx_description
1 polymer ?
#
loop_
_entity_poly.entity_id
_entity_poly.type
_entity_poly.pdbx_seq_one_letter_code
_entity_poly.pdbx_strand_id
1 'polypeptide(L)'
;MATIRLATIQAATEAVNALFNGDTPKPENTQEQINAAKAKVDALKASETKTELLAKIQKAQEALEEKSKQTLTLNPYTLGDQYVTGTITGNIKKFQLIVNGQTYEPGFKLKNGKLEVYVGNRVPEGTTEFTLKAFNPGGTQVASQTVQVQAPSLSVDKFVLGSEYMTGSYQGNSINKFRLTVDGKVYEPGFKLENGKFEVYIGSKITGSSKVIKLEALDKAGKTIVEQNVTVEAPQLTINEYIRGNEYLTGTVAGEGVKKFKLIINGQESFPGFKLTDGKFEIYVGNKVPANVNSIKVVGIDKTGQEIVSQDVNVQNPELQPNEYLAGNEYVTGTFTGQAIKKFKLVVNGQVNYPGFKITEGNKFEVYIGNKVPVGTTTFTLIGLDKSGQQLASKEITVQSPTLSINEYVRGDEYMRGTFNGDGIKKFKLVVDGQESNPGFKITGENQFEVYIGNKITADSKSIKLEGLDKSGNVLVSQEVSVSQPELVPNEYTRNSEYLTGTYKGDIRSIKLTVDNKEYKPGFKLKEGNQFEVYIGNKIPASANSFTIESLSFDGKQLVSVNVPVK
;
A
#
# COMPACT_ATOMS: atom_id res chain seq x y z
N MET A 1 -89.12 -18.92 45.02
CA MET A 1 -87.71 -19.41 45.25
C MET A 1 -87.28 -20.50 44.25
N ALA A 2 -88.09 -21.48 43.90
CA ALA A 2 -87.75 -22.53 42.94
C ALA A 2 -87.50 -22.02 41.53
N THR A 3 -88.35 -21.06 41.03
CA THR A 3 -88.25 -20.47 39.67
C THR A 3 -86.97 -19.65 39.46
N ILE A 4 -86.54 -18.92 40.49
CA ILE A 4 -85.28 -18.11 40.46
C ILE A 4 -84.06 -19.07 40.44
N ARG A 5 -84.12 -20.16 41.15
CA ARG A 5 -83.08 -21.19 41.16
C ARG A 5 -82.89 -21.87 39.78
N LEU A 6 -84.01 -22.18 39.08
CA LEU A 6 -83.96 -22.81 37.77
C LEU A 6 -83.35 -21.83 36.75
N ALA A 7 -83.72 -20.56 36.79
CA ALA A 7 -83.18 -19.52 35.91
C ALA A 7 -81.68 -19.30 36.09
N THR A 8 -81.16 -19.34 37.34
CA THR A 8 -79.71 -19.20 37.58
C THR A 8 -78.89 -20.42 37.12
N ILE A 9 -79.45 -21.63 37.27
CA ILE A 9 -78.82 -22.86 36.74
C ILE A 9 -78.77 -22.84 35.21
N GLN A 10 -79.89 -22.45 34.58
CA GLN A 10 -79.96 -22.33 33.13
C GLN A 10 -78.95 -21.31 32.59
N ALA A 11 -78.85 -20.10 33.17
CA ALA A 11 -77.93 -19.09 32.73
C ALA A 11 -76.45 -19.51 32.91
N ALA A 12 -76.12 -20.29 33.95
CA ALA A 12 -74.79 -20.87 34.14
C ALA A 12 -74.48 -21.98 33.10
N THR A 13 -75.46 -22.86 32.81
CA THR A 13 -75.35 -23.94 31.83
C THR A 13 -75.13 -23.38 30.41
N GLU A 14 -75.93 -22.35 30.01
CA GLU A 14 -75.78 -21.65 28.73
C GLU A 14 -74.41 -21.01 28.60
N ALA A 15 -73.90 -20.33 29.66
CA ALA A 15 -72.59 -19.70 29.61
C ALA A 15 -71.45 -20.71 29.46
N VAL A 16 -71.55 -21.89 30.09
CA VAL A 16 -70.56 -22.94 29.95
C VAL A 16 -70.65 -23.59 28.58
N ASN A 17 -71.87 -23.89 28.08
CA ASN A 17 -72.08 -24.47 26.77
C ASN A 17 -71.60 -23.55 25.62
N ALA A 18 -71.67 -22.22 25.83
CA ALA A 18 -71.12 -21.25 24.89
C ALA A 18 -69.60 -21.41 24.65
N LEU A 19 -68.86 -22.01 25.62
CA LEU A 19 -67.44 -22.29 25.49
C LEU A 19 -67.14 -23.55 24.69
N PHE A 20 -68.15 -24.30 24.23
CA PHE A 20 -67.99 -25.60 23.59
C PHE A 20 -68.72 -25.67 22.25
N ASN A 21 -68.16 -26.48 21.33
CA ASN A 21 -68.86 -27.08 20.17
C ASN A 21 -69.04 -28.58 20.48
N GLY A 22 -70.27 -28.94 20.92
CA GLY A 22 -70.51 -30.24 21.50
C GLY A 22 -69.69 -30.45 22.79
N ASP A 23 -68.85 -31.47 22.85
CA ASP A 23 -67.98 -31.75 24.00
C ASP A 23 -66.57 -31.23 23.85
N THR A 24 -66.26 -30.46 22.80
CA THR A 24 -64.93 -29.93 22.52
C THR A 24 -64.89 -28.43 22.80
N PRO A 25 -63.94 -27.92 23.65
CA PRO A 25 -63.77 -26.51 23.89
C PRO A 25 -63.48 -25.73 22.57
N LYS A 26 -64.11 -24.59 22.40
CA LYS A 26 -63.92 -23.73 21.21
C LYS A 26 -62.47 -23.16 21.21
N PRO A 27 -61.79 -23.17 20.07
CA PRO A 27 -60.41 -22.65 19.99
C PRO A 27 -60.34 -21.13 20.17
N GLU A 28 -61.38 -20.37 19.94
CA GLU A 28 -61.49 -18.96 20.11
C GLU A 28 -61.78 -18.51 21.54
N ASN A 29 -61.98 -19.42 22.50
CA ASN A 29 -62.23 -19.06 23.91
C ASN A 29 -61.13 -18.15 24.45
N THR A 30 -61.55 -17.10 25.17
CA THR A 30 -60.65 -16.19 25.89
C THR A 30 -60.72 -16.44 27.40
N GLN A 31 -59.68 -16.06 28.14
CA GLN A 31 -59.66 -16.15 29.59
C GLN A 31 -60.83 -15.40 30.21
N GLU A 32 -61.24 -14.27 29.64
CA GLU A 32 -62.37 -13.47 30.11
C GLU A 32 -63.69 -14.21 29.96
N GLN A 33 -63.93 -14.91 28.84
CA GLN A 33 -65.14 -15.73 28.62
C GLN A 33 -65.19 -16.89 29.60
N ILE A 34 -64.08 -17.59 29.86
CA ILE A 34 -63.98 -18.67 30.84
C ILE A 34 -64.25 -18.17 32.23
N ASN A 35 -63.67 -17.02 32.60
CA ASN A 35 -63.90 -16.42 33.90
C ASN A 35 -65.34 -15.97 34.12
N ALA A 36 -65.96 -15.41 33.08
CA ALA A 36 -67.38 -14.99 33.11
C ALA A 36 -68.31 -16.21 33.30
N ALA A 37 -68.08 -17.32 32.60
CA ALA A 37 -68.83 -18.58 32.78
C ALA A 37 -68.60 -19.16 34.20
N LYS A 38 -67.34 -19.15 34.66
CA LYS A 38 -66.98 -19.62 36.02
C LYS A 38 -67.71 -18.84 37.10
N ALA A 39 -67.76 -17.49 37.02
CA ALA A 39 -68.45 -16.69 37.98
C ALA A 39 -69.93 -17.02 38.13
N LYS A 40 -70.61 -17.34 37.02
CA LYS A 40 -72.01 -17.79 37.03
C LYS A 40 -72.17 -19.16 37.70
N VAL A 41 -71.26 -20.08 37.44
CA VAL A 41 -71.25 -21.40 38.08
C VAL A 41 -70.91 -21.33 39.54
N ASP A 42 -69.96 -20.53 39.95
CA ASP A 42 -69.55 -20.33 41.36
C ASP A 42 -70.73 -19.79 42.22
N ALA A 43 -71.62 -18.99 41.64
CA ALA A 43 -72.80 -18.46 42.30
C ALA A 43 -73.91 -19.53 42.57
N LEU A 44 -73.80 -20.72 41.94
CA LEU A 44 -74.72 -21.85 42.23
C LEU A 44 -74.46 -22.48 43.57
N LYS A 45 -75.53 -22.96 44.28
CA LYS A 45 -75.38 -23.81 45.48
C LYS A 45 -74.77 -25.14 45.08
N ALA A 46 -74.09 -25.77 46.04
CA ALA A 46 -73.53 -27.10 45.81
C ALA A 46 -74.58 -28.10 45.29
N SER A 47 -74.25 -28.75 44.17
CA SER A 47 -75.09 -29.70 43.44
C SER A 47 -74.25 -30.50 42.45
N GLU A 48 -74.76 -31.60 41.96
CA GLU A 48 -74.14 -32.41 40.93
C GLU A 48 -73.94 -31.58 39.65
N THR A 49 -74.95 -30.80 39.21
CA THR A 49 -74.86 -29.89 38.07
C THR A 49 -73.73 -28.87 38.22
N LYS A 50 -73.53 -28.30 39.43
CA LYS A 50 -72.38 -27.38 39.66
C LYS A 50 -71.05 -28.08 39.44
N THR A 51 -70.92 -29.32 39.90
CA THR A 51 -69.70 -30.11 39.79
C THR A 51 -69.43 -30.43 38.32
N GLU A 52 -70.45 -30.83 37.54
CA GLU A 52 -70.33 -31.08 36.11
C GLU A 52 -69.94 -29.84 35.31
N LEU A 53 -70.54 -28.67 35.59
CA LEU A 53 -70.23 -27.43 34.94
C LEU A 53 -68.80 -26.92 35.28
N LEU A 54 -68.35 -27.11 36.52
CA LEU A 54 -66.97 -26.79 36.90
C LEU A 54 -65.96 -27.68 36.18
N ALA A 55 -66.27 -28.98 36.01
CA ALA A 55 -65.43 -29.88 35.22
C ALA A 55 -65.31 -29.47 33.75
N LYS A 56 -66.44 -28.97 33.14
CA LYS A 56 -66.40 -28.40 31.81
C LYS A 56 -65.55 -27.12 31.75
N ILE A 57 -65.70 -26.20 32.71
CA ILE A 57 -64.86 -24.99 32.79
C ILE A 57 -63.38 -25.34 32.89
N GLN A 58 -63.04 -26.30 33.72
CA GLN A 58 -61.66 -26.78 33.88
C GLN A 58 -61.12 -27.31 32.52
N LYS A 59 -61.94 -28.09 31.79
CA LYS A 59 -61.59 -28.58 30.44
C LYS A 59 -61.35 -27.41 29.45
N ALA A 60 -62.16 -26.35 29.50
CA ALA A 60 -61.97 -25.16 28.65
C ALA A 60 -60.72 -24.39 29.04
N GLN A 61 -60.39 -24.28 30.33
CA GLN A 61 -59.18 -23.65 30.85
C GLN A 61 -57.92 -24.40 30.44
N GLU A 62 -57.90 -25.72 30.58
CA GLU A 62 -56.81 -26.58 30.17
C GLU A 62 -56.52 -26.47 28.66
N ALA A 63 -57.61 -26.40 27.85
CA ALA A 63 -57.44 -26.22 26.40
C ALA A 63 -56.83 -24.86 26.03
N LEU A 64 -57.19 -23.78 26.76
CA LEU A 64 -56.62 -22.45 26.59
C LEU A 64 -55.14 -22.42 27.00
N GLU A 65 -54.78 -23.02 28.14
CA GLU A 65 -53.41 -23.12 28.62
C GLU A 65 -52.54 -23.97 27.68
N GLU A 66 -53.05 -25.08 27.16
CA GLU A 66 -52.34 -25.91 26.17
C GLU A 66 -52.06 -25.13 24.89
N LYS A 67 -53.05 -24.36 24.43
CA LYS A 67 -52.87 -23.47 23.27
C LYS A 67 -51.79 -22.39 23.51
N SER A 68 -51.74 -21.80 24.72
CA SER A 68 -50.76 -20.79 25.10
C SER A 68 -49.34 -21.32 25.17
N LYS A 69 -49.14 -22.62 25.43
CA LYS A 69 -47.84 -23.30 25.48
C LYS A 69 -47.34 -23.77 24.11
N GLN A 70 -48.15 -23.65 23.05
CA GLN A 70 -47.80 -24.15 21.73
C GLN A 70 -47.50 -22.99 20.79
N THR A 71 -46.30 -22.98 20.26
CA THR A 71 -45.83 -21.99 19.29
C THR A 71 -45.63 -22.64 17.94
N LEU A 72 -46.23 -22.05 16.90
CA LEU A 72 -46.00 -22.38 15.50
C LEU A 72 -45.23 -21.25 14.89
N THR A 73 -44.03 -21.55 14.38
CA THR A 73 -43.24 -20.59 13.62
C THR A 73 -42.94 -21.16 12.26
N LEU A 74 -43.39 -20.51 11.20
CA LEU A 74 -43.19 -20.93 9.82
C LEU A 74 -42.15 -20.07 9.14
N ASN A 75 -41.32 -20.70 8.36
CA ASN A 75 -40.38 -19.98 7.49
C ASN A 75 -41.17 -19.37 6.32
N PRO A 76 -40.63 -18.30 5.67
CA PRO A 76 -41.15 -17.77 4.43
C PRO A 76 -41.35 -18.91 3.40
N TYR A 77 -42.44 -18.82 2.65
CA TYR A 77 -42.76 -19.81 1.61
C TYR A 77 -42.58 -19.18 0.23
N THR A 78 -41.84 -19.85 -0.64
CA THR A 78 -41.71 -19.43 -2.03
C THR A 78 -42.66 -20.18 -2.93
N LEU A 79 -43.38 -19.50 -3.81
CA LEU A 79 -44.30 -20.08 -4.74
C LEU A 79 -43.66 -21.21 -5.53
N GLY A 80 -44.35 -22.37 -5.57
CA GLY A 80 -43.87 -23.60 -6.21
C GLY A 80 -43.07 -24.53 -5.30
N ASP A 81 -42.70 -24.12 -4.08
CA ASP A 81 -42.11 -25.03 -3.12
C ASP A 81 -43.11 -26.11 -2.72
N GLN A 82 -42.63 -27.35 -2.58
CA GLN A 82 -43.53 -28.49 -2.22
C GLN A 82 -43.89 -28.49 -0.74
N TYR A 83 -43.09 -27.85 0.10
CA TYR A 83 -43.28 -27.85 1.55
C TYR A 83 -43.17 -26.45 2.11
N VAL A 84 -44.04 -26.12 3.06
CA VAL A 84 -43.76 -25.05 4.02
C VAL A 84 -43.04 -25.66 5.22
N THR A 85 -42.01 -25.03 5.67
CA THR A 85 -41.17 -25.53 6.78
C THR A 85 -41.26 -24.59 7.99
N GLY A 86 -40.87 -25.10 9.14
CA GLY A 86 -40.88 -24.30 10.35
C GLY A 86 -40.59 -25.12 11.62
N THR A 87 -41.08 -24.62 12.71
CA THR A 87 -41.03 -25.31 14.01
C THR A 87 -42.37 -25.24 14.70
N ILE A 88 -42.69 -26.27 15.46
CA ILE A 88 -43.87 -26.33 16.31
C ILE A 88 -43.56 -27.09 17.59
N THR A 89 -44.12 -26.63 18.71
CA THR A 89 -44.06 -27.31 19.99
C THR A 89 -45.43 -27.93 20.29
N GLY A 90 -45.45 -29.04 21.03
CA GLY A 90 -46.65 -29.73 21.46
C GLY A 90 -47.00 -30.99 20.66
N ASN A 91 -48.07 -31.69 21.05
CA ASN A 91 -48.55 -32.91 20.42
C ASN A 91 -49.53 -32.56 19.29
N ILE A 92 -49.06 -32.61 18.05
CA ILE A 92 -49.83 -32.22 16.85
C ILE A 92 -50.30 -33.48 16.13
N LYS A 93 -51.59 -33.58 15.83
CA LYS A 93 -52.22 -34.69 15.12
C LYS A 93 -52.41 -34.39 13.63
N LYS A 94 -52.82 -33.14 13.30
CA LYS A 94 -53.08 -32.75 11.91
C LYS A 94 -52.88 -31.27 11.71
N PHE A 95 -52.71 -30.91 10.44
CA PHE A 95 -52.73 -29.52 9.97
C PHE A 95 -53.89 -29.28 9.03
N GLN A 96 -54.39 -28.08 9.01
CA GLN A 96 -55.28 -27.53 7.95
C GLN A 96 -54.57 -26.42 7.24
N LEU A 97 -54.50 -26.51 5.92
CA LEU A 97 -53.99 -25.48 5.04
C LEU A 97 -55.17 -24.75 4.40
N ILE A 98 -55.26 -23.45 4.57
CA ILE A 98 -56.30 -22.60 4.00
C ILE A 98 -55.68 -21.70 2.96
N VAL A 99 -56.04 -21.88 1.70
CA VAL A 99 -55.54 -21.12 0.55
C VAL A 99 -56.70 -20.57 -0.23
N ASN A 100 -56.79 -19.28 -0.43
CA ASN A 100 -57.87 -18.59 -1.18
C ASN A 100 -59.30 -19.08 -0.74
N GLY A 101 -59.51 -19.27 0.57
CA GLY A 101 -60.74 -19.74 1.17
C GLY A 101 -60.98 -21.25 1.10
N GLN A 102 -60.20 -21.99 0.36
CA GLN A 102 -60.29 -23.49 0.33
C GLN A 102 -59.45 -24.09 1.42
N THR A 103 -60.01 -25.15 2.06
CA THR A 103 -59.34 -25.85 3.17
C THR A 103 -58.87 -27.25 2.71
N TYR A 104 -57.61 -27.55 3.04
CA TYR A 104 -56.99 -28.85 2.75
C TYR A 104 -56.44 -29.47 4.05
N GLU A 105 -56.35 -30.79 4.11
CA GLU A 105 -55.62 -31.51 5.16
C GLU A 105 -54.31 -32.08 4.58
N PRO A 106 -53.20 -31.34 4.69
CA PRO A 106 -51.92 -31.76 4.13
C PRO A 106 -51.21 -32.81 4.97
N GLY A 107 -50.47 -33.70 4.32
CA GLY A 107 -49.49 -34.52 5.02
C GLY A 107 -48.36 -33.67 5.58
N PHE A 108 -47.78 -34.14 6.69
CA PHE A 108 -46.66 -33.43 7.33
C PHE A 108 -45.63 -34.38 7.92
N LYS A 109 -44.44 -33.87 8.16
CA LYS A 109 -43.40 -34.53 8.96
C LYS A 109 -43.04 -33.61 10.10
N LEU A 110 -42.94 -34.20 11.29
CA LEU A 110 -42.50 -33.53 12.50
C LEU A 110 -41.41 -34.36 13.17
N LYS A 111 -40.20 -33.79 13.28
CA LYS A 111 -39.06 -34.46 13.91
C LYS A 111 -38.26 -33.45 14.73
N ASN A 112 -38.16 -33.69 16.05
CA ASN A 112 -37.44 -32.83 16.98
C ASN A 112 -37.87 -31.33 16.88
N GLY A 113 -39.21 -31.11 16.80
CA GLY A 113 -39.77 -29.74 16.68
C GLY A 113 -39.65 -29.13 15.29
N LYS A 114 -38.89 -29.69 14.35
CA LYS A 114 -38.82 -29.25 12.95
C LYS A 114 -40.01 -29.77 12.15
N LEU A 115 -40.67 -28.86 11.46
CA LEU A 115 -41.92 -29.12 10.73
C LEU A 115 -41.70 -29.00 9.22
N GLU A 116 -42.23 -29.95 8.47
CA GLU A 116 -42.41 -29.88 7.01
C GLU A 116 -43.86 -30.23 6.71
N VAL A 117 -44.63 -29.31 6.11
CA VAL A 117 -46.03 -29.54 5.70
C VAL A 117 -46.10 -29.53 4.18
N TYR A 118 -46.64 -30.61 3.60
CA TYR A 118 -46.76 -30.76 2.14
C TYR A 118 -47.86 -29.86 1.59
N VAL A 119 -47.45 -28.86 0.84
CA VAL A 119 -48.33 -27.87 0.19
C VAL A 119 -48.64 -28.31 -1.26
N GLY A 120 -47.62 -28.80 -1.94
CA GLY A 120 -47.74 -29.25 -3.33
C GLY A 120 -48.30 -28.17 -4.25
N ASN A 121 -49.24 -28.53 -5.13
CA ASN A 121 -49.85 -27.60 -6.09
C ASN A 121 -51.06 -26.83 -5.51
N ARG A 122 -51.24 -26.82 -4.18
CA ARG A 122 -52.42 -26.18 -3.53
C ARG A 122 -52.30 -24.68 -3.37
N VAL A 123 -51.10 -24.11 -3.58
CA VAL A 123 -50.87 -22.66 -3.61
C VAL A 123 -50.70 -22.26 -5.07
N PRO A 124 -51.77 -21.81 -5.75
CA PRO A 124 -51.71 -21.41 -7.15
C PRO A 124 -50.96 -20.08 -7.33
N GLU A 125 -50.55 -19.80 -8.55
CA GLU A 125 -49.97 -18.53 -8.97
C GLU A 125 -50.94 -17.37 -8.66
N GLY A 126 -50.40 -16.24 -8.18
CA GLY A 126 -51.18 -15.08 -7.72
C GLY A 126 -51.64 -15.17 -6.25
N THR A 127 -51.40 -16.28 -5.53
CA THR A 127 -51.65 -16.35 -4.09
C THR A 127 -50.62 -15.48 -3.37
N THR A 128 -51.07 -14.55 -2.53
CA THR A 128 -50.18 -13.67 -1.73
C THR A 128 -49.92 -14.19 -0.33
N GLU A 129 -50.86 -14.99 0.20
CA GLU A 129 -50.74 -15.57 1.53
C GLU A 129 -51.58 -16.84 1.68
N PHE A 130 -51.29 -17.68 2.64
CA PHE A 130 -52.12 -18.79 3.09
C PHE A 130 -51.98 -18.96 4.61
N THR A 131 -52.96 -19.63 5.21
CA THR A 131 -52.96 -19.89 6.65
C THR A 131 -52.77 -21.37 6.92
N LEU A 132 -51.87 -21.70 7.85
CA LEU A 132 -51.69 -23.05 8.39
C LEU A 132 -52.19 -23.11 9.84
N LYS A 133 -53.13 -24.03 10.10
CA LYS A 133 -53.65 -24.28 11.44
C LYS A 133 -53.20 -25.65 11.92
N ALA A 134 -52.80 -25.77 13.17
CA ALA A 134 -52.37 -26.99 13.81
C ALA A 134 -53.43 -27.46 14.84
N PHE A 135 -53.67 -28.76 14.87
CA PHE A 135 -54.66 -29.38 15.76
C PHE A 135 -54.02 -30.50 16.59
N ASN A 136 -54.41 -30.57 17.85
CA ASN A 136 -54.03 -31.64 18.77
C ASN A 136 -54.81 -32.94 18.53
N PRO A 137 -54.49 -34.06 19.20
CA PRO A 137 -55.25 -35.32 19.09
C PRO A 137 -56.73 -35.21 19.47
N GLY A 138 -57.09 -34.29 20.34
CA GLY A 138 -58.47 -33.99 20.74
C GLY A 138 -59.28 -33.19 19.72
N GLY A 139 -58.66 -32.79 18.59
CA GLY A 139 -59.31 -31.98 17.54
C GLY A 139 -59.38 -30.49 17.83
N THR A 140 -58.73 -30.01 18.90
CA THR A 140 -58.67 -28.60 19.22
C THR A 140 -57.59 -27.89 18.41
N GLN A 141 -57.89 -26.71 17.84
CA GLN A 141 -56.88 -25.88 17.20
C GLN A 141 -55.93 -25.28 18.24
N VAL A 142 -54.65 -25.59 18.12
CA VAL A 142 -53.64 -25.22 19.12
C VAL A 142 -52.72 -24.11 18.62
N ALA A 143 -52.58 -23.96 17.32
CA ALA A 143 -51.82 -22.86 16.73
C ALA A 143 -52.34 -22.47 15.33
N SER A 144 -52.05 -21.27 14.90
CA SER A 144 -52.38 -20.77 13.55
C SER A 144 -51.36 -19.70 13.15
N GLN A 145 -50.90 -19.79 11.91
CA GLN A 145 -50.04 -18.76 11.35
C GLN A 145 -50.33 -18.53 9.87
N THR A 146 -50.40 -17.27 9.48
CA THR A 146 -50.47 -16.86 8.08
C THR A 146 -49.04 -16.70 7.54
N VAL A 147 -48.82 -17.27 6.36
CA VAL A 147 -47.54 -17.27 5.65
C VAL A 147 -47.67 -16.42 4.40
N GLN A 148 -46.80 -15.46 4.24
CA GLN A 148 -46.70 -14.67 3.00
C GLN A 148 -46.03 -15.53 1.93
N VAL A 149 -46.62 -15.52 0.73
CA VAL A 149 -46.10 -16.24 -0.44
C VAL A 149 -45.15 -15.31 -1.20
N GLN A 150 -43.90 -15.69 -1.24
CA GLN A 150 -42.87 -14.96 -2.00
C GLN A 150 -42.81 -15.52 -3.43
N ALA A 151 -42.58 -14.64 -4.41
CA ALA A 151 -42.25 -15.08 -5.76
C ALA A 151 -40.85 -15.70 -5.80
N PRO A 152 -40.63 -16.75 -6.58
CA PRO A 152 -39.28 -17.23 -6.85
C PRO A 152 -38.45 -16.14 -7.51
N SER A 153 -37.18 -16.07 -7.20
CA SER A 153 -36.27 -15.07 -7.75
C SER A 153 -34.98 -15.71 -8.27
N LEU A 154 -34.41 -15.09 -9.27
CA LEU A 154 -33.13 -15.41 -9.87
C LEU A 154 -32.35 -14.11 -10.02
N SER A 155 -31.15 -14.09 -9.49
CA SER A 155 -30.23 -12.97 -9.66
C SER A 155 -28.93 -13.50 -10.24
N VAL A 156 -28.61 -13.09 -11.45
CA VAL A 156 -27.38 -13.48 -12.15
C VAL A 156 -26.29 -12.45 -11.81
N ASP A 157 -25.13 -12.93 -11.37
CA ASP A 157 -23.96 -12.08 -11.21
C ASP A 157 -23.51 -11.56 -12.58
N LYS A 158 -22.72 -10.50 -12.59
CA LYS A 158 -22.11 -9.98 -13.82
C LYS A 158 -21.29 -11.07 -14.49
N PHE A 159 -21.65 -11.42 -15.72
CA PHE A 159 -20.92 -12.43 -16.46
C PHE A 159 -19.77 -11.81 -17.21
N VAL A 160 -18.54 -12.19 -16.84
CA VAL A 160 -17.34 -11.73 -17.57
C VAL A 160 -17.08 -12.67 -18.74
N LEU A 161 -16.94 -12.09 -19.94
CA LEU A 161 -16.71 -12.84 -21.17
C LEU A 161 -15.49 -13.78 -21.03
N GLY A 162 -15.69 -15.03 -21.47
CA GLY A 162 -14.70 -16.09 -21.39
C GLY A 162 -14.73 -16.89 -20.08
N SER A 163 -15.54 -16.51 -19.08
CA SER A 163 -15.79 -17.33 -17.90
C SER A 163 -16.49 -18.63 -18.26
N GLU A 164 -16.12 -19.72 -17.60
CA GLU A 164 -16.72 -21.04 -17.85
C GLU A 164 -18.09 -21.21 -17.19
N TYR A 165 -18.32 -20.51 -16.10
CA TYR A 165 -19.52 -20.60 -15.29
C TYR A 165 -20.20 -19.25 -15.17
N MET A 166 -21.51 -19.27 -15.18
CA MET A 166 -22.37 -18.18 -14.79
C MET A 166 -22.84 -18.45 -13.36
N THR A 167 -22.68 -17.50 -12.47
CA THR A 167 -23.03 -17.61 -11.06
C THR A 167 -24.15 -16.67 -10.68
N GLY A 168 -24.70 -16.88 -9.50
CA GLY A 168 -25.71 -16.00 -8.96
C GLY A 168 -26.43 -16.60 -7.76
N SER A 169 -27.53 -15.99 -7.41
CA SER A 169 -28.39 -16.44 -6.31
C SER A 169 -29.80 -16.73 -6.79
N TYR A 170 -30.49 -17.59 -6.07
CA TYR A 170 -31.86 -17.95 -6.34
C TYR A 170 -32.66 -18.13 -5.05
N GLN A 171 -33.97 -17.97 -5.14
CA GLN A 171 -34.92 -18.26 -4.06
C GLN A 171 -36.02 -19.14 -4.60
N GLY A 172 -36.34 -20.20 -3.86
CA GLY A 172 -37.31 -21.23 -4.19
C GLY A 172 -36.67 -22.60 -4.44
N ASN A 173 -37.29 -23.67 -3.93
CA ASN A 173 -36.80 -25.04 -4.04
C ASN A 173 -37.41 -25.80 -5.25
N SER A 174 -38.18 -25.11 -6.06
CA SER A 174 -38.85 -25.68 -7.25
C SER A 174 -37.95 -25.67 -8.49
N ILE A 175 -36.79 -25.01 -8.46
CA ILE A 175 -35.83 -24.97 -9.58
C ILE A 175 -35.23 -26.37 -9.76
N ASN A 176 -35.40 -26.91 -10.95
CA ASN A 176 -34.95 -28.27 -11.28
C ASN A 176 -34.01 -28.29 -12.49
N LYS A 177 -34.07 -27.28 -13.35
CA LYS A 177 -33.24 -27.13 -14.55
C LYS A 177 -32.96 -25.67 -14.84
N PHE A 178 -31.93 -25.42 -15.64
CA PHE A 178 -31.69 -24.15 -16.29
C PHE A 178 -31.76 -24.28 -17.81
N ARG A 179 -32.26 -23.23 -18.46
CA ARG A 179 -32.21 -23.03 -19.90
C ARG A 179 -31.46 -21.74 -20.18
N LEU A 180 -30.44 -21.81 -21.02
CA LEU A 180 -29.70 -20.67 -21.50
C LEU A 180 -30.07 -20.40 -22.96
N THR A 181 -30.54 -19.19 -23.27
CA THR A 181 -30.80 -18.74 -24.63
C THR A 181 -29.76 -17.68 -24.99
N VAL A 182 -29.00 -17.90 -26.08
CA VAL A 182 -28.00 -16.98 -26.61
C VAL A 182 -28.34 -16.68 -28.05
N ASP A 183 -28.70 -15.45 -28.37
CA ASP A 183 -29.09 -14.99 -29.72
C ASP A 183 -30.12 -15.90 -30.39
N GLY A 184 -31.12 -16.36 -29.60
CA GLY A 184 -32.19 -17.26 -30.06
C GLY A 184 -31.82 -18.77 -30.05
N LYS A 185 -30.57 -19.12 -29.85
CA LYS A 185 -30.14 -20.52 -29.72
C LYS A 185 -30.28 -20.98 -28.27
N VAL A 186 -30.97 -22.12 -28.09
CA VAL A 186 -31.31 -22.68 -26.78
C VAL A 186 -30.32 -23.78 -26.38
N TYR A 187 -29.92 -23.76 -25.11
CA TYR A 187 -29.04 -24.74 -24.49
C TYR A 187 -29.62 -25.18 -23.12
N GLU A 188 -29.40 -26.43 -22.76
CA GLU A 188 -29.66 -27.00 -21.42
C GLU A 188 -28.31 -27.29 -20.74
N PRO A 189 -27.74 -26.28 -20.03
CA PRO A 189 -26.42 -26.42 -19.42
C PRO A 189 -26.45 -27.27 -18.15
N GLY A 190 -25.35 -27.93 -17.83
CA GLY A 190 -25.11 -28.48 -16.50
C GLY A 190 -25.05 -27.35 -15.45
N PHE A 191 -25.49 -27.69 -14.24
CA PHE A 191 -25.54 -26.69 -13.15
C PHE A 191 -25.33 -27.32 -11.78
N LYS A 192 -25.07 -26.49 -10.78
CA LYS A 192 -25.02 -26.81 -9.35
C LYS A 192 -25.89 -25.84 -8.58
N LEU A 193 -26.63 -26.31 -7.59
CA LEU A 193 -27.39 -25.49 -6.65
C LEU A 193 -26.90 -25.79 -5.23
N GLU A 194 -26.54 -24.77 -4.48
CA GLU A 194 -26.08 -24.94 -3.11
C GLU A 194 -26.33 -23.64 -2.30
N ASN A 195 -27.06 -23.77 -1.18
CA ASN A 195 -27.29 -22.66 -0.21
C ASN A 195 -27.83 -21.37 -0.86
N GLY A 196 -28.80 -21.52 -1.81
CA GLY A 196 -29.37 -20.34 -2.51
C GLY A 196 -28.47 -19.73 -3.57
N LYS A 197 -27.33 -20.36 -3.90
CA LYS A 197 -26.45 -19.98 -5.00
C LYS A 197 -26.45 -21.01 -6.10
N PHE A 198 -26.27 -20.56 -7.33
CA PHE A 198 -26.14 -21.43 -8.48
C PHE A 198 -24.85 -21.19 -9.25
N GLU A 199 -24.39 -22.26 -9.91
CA GLU A 199 -23.35 -22.23 -10.93
C GLU A 199 -23.90 -22.94 -12.16
N VAL A 200 -23.88 -22.27 -13.32
CA VAL A 200 -24.36 -22.84 -14.60
C VAL A 200 -23.19 -22.88 -15.57
N TYR A 201 -22.90 -24.05 -16.13
CA TYR A 201 -21.78 -24.24 -17.06
C TYR A 201 -22.07 -23.62 -18.43
N ILE A 202 -21.39 -22.53 -18.75
CA ILE A 202 -21.55 -21.80 -20.02
C ILE A 202 -20.60 -22.32 -21.09
N GLY A 203 -19.39 -22.65 -20.70
CA GLY A 203 -18.37 -23.06 -21.64
C GLY A 203 -18.04 -21.96 -22.64
N SER A 204 -18.20 -22.25 -23.93
CA SER A 204 -17.96 -21.30 -25.05
C SER A 204 -19.25 -20.83 -25.72
N LYS A 205 -20.40 -20.92 -25.05
CA LYS A 205 -21.70 -20.60 -25.66
C LYS A 205 -21.94 -19.10 -25.80
N ILE A 206 -21.33 -18.30 -24.93
CA ILE A 206 -21.36 -16.83 -24.98
C ILE A 206 -20.04 -16.33 -25.55
N THR A 207 -20.13 -15.51 -26.58
CA THR A 207 -18.98 -14.91 -27.28
C THR A 207 -19.04 -13.40 -27.27
N GLY A 208 -17.98 -12.72 -27.66
CA GLY A 208 -17.94 -11.25 -27.75
C GLY A 208 -18.96 -10.65 -28.73
N SER A 209 -19.51 -11.47 -29.62
CA SER A 209 -20.57 -11.06 -30.57
C SER A 209 -21.98 -11.32 -30.07
N SER A 210 -22.16 -12.04 -28.94
CA SER A 210 -23.48 -12.36 -28.38
C SER A 210 -24.17 -11.08 -27.88
N LYS A 211 -25.45 -10.90 -28.31
CA LYS A 211 -26.23 -9.68 -28.05
C LYS A 211 -27.35 -9.90 -27.04
N VAL A 212 -28.05 -11.01 -27.15
CA VAL A 212 -29.21 -11.34 -26.32
C VAL A 212 -28.95 -12.63 -25.59
N ILE A 213 -28.83 -12.52 -24.28
CA ILE A 213 -28.55 -13.68 -23.42
C ILE A 213 -29.59 -13.70 -22.31
N LYS A 214 -30.26 -14.83 -22.18
CA LYS A 214 -31.29 -15.02 -21.17
C LYS A 214 -31.05 -16.33 -20.44
N LEU A 215 -31.11 -16.29 -19.10
CA LEU A 215 -31.09 -17.47 -18.24
C LEU A 215 -32.50 -17.68 -17.67
N GLU A 216 -33.02 -18.85 -17.83
CA GLU A 216 -34.32 -19.27 -17.31
C GLU A 216 -34.12 -20.39 -16.30
N ALA A 217 -34.78 -20.29 -15.15
CA ALA A 217 -34.91 -21.38 -14.19
C ALA A 217 -36.24 -22.11 -14.42
N LEU A 218 -36.19 -23.42 -14.51
CA LEU A 218 -37.33 -24.27 -14.88
C LEU A 218 -37.70 -25.22 -13.74
N ASP A 219 -38.99 -25.54 -13.64
CA ASP A 219 -39.48 -26.61 -12.77
C ASP A 219 -39.20 -28.03 -13.35
N LYS A 220 -39.63 -29.05 -12.64
CA LYS A 220 -39.49 -30.47 -13.07
C LYS A 220 -40.21 -30.76 -14.38
N ALA A 221 -41.30 -30.05 -14.68
CA ALA A 221 -42.09 -30.21 -15.91
C ALA A 221 -41.48 -29.43 -17.10
N GLY A 222 -40.46 -28.62 -16.87
CA GLY A 222 -39.83 -27.76 -17.88
C GLY A 222 -40.53 -26.41 -18.09
N LYS A 223 -41.48 -26.05 -17.21
CA LYS A 223 -42.09 -24.70 -17.21
C LYS A 223 -41.13 -23.69 -16.63
N THR A 224 -41.00 -22.53 -17.27
CA THR A 224 -40.22 -21.41 -16.75
C THR A 224 -40.83 -20.86 -15.46
N ILE A 225 -40.06 -20.83 -14.40
CA ILE A 225 -40.42 -20.28 -13.08
C ILE A 225 -40.05 -18.82 -13.02
N VAL A 226 -38.84 -18.51 -13.41
CA VAL A 226 -38.27 -17.16 -13.40
C VAL A 226 -37.19 -17.06 -14.48
N GLU A 227 -37.06 -15.90 -15.06
CA GLU A 227 -36.03 -15.62 -16.08
C GLU A 227 -35.34 -14.29 -15.83
N GLN A 228 -34.12 -14.19 -16.31
CA GLN A 228 -33.33 -12.97 -16.26
C GLN A 228 -32.46 -12.81 -17.50
N ASN A 229 -32.42 -11.57 -18.04
CA ASN A 229 -31.43 -11.19 -19.03
C ASN A 229 -30.06 -11.07 -18.39
N VAL A 230 -29.03 -11.51 -19.10
CA VAL A 230 -27.64 -11.51 -18.63
C VAL A 230 -26.85 -10.43 -19.30
N THR A 231 -26.23 -9.58 -18.51
CA THR A 231 -25.27 -8.58 -19.00
C THR A 231 -23.87 -9.21 -19.07
N VAL A 232 -23.22 -9.05 -20.23
CA VAL A 232 -21.86 -9.54 -20.46
C VAL A 232 -20.89 -8.35 -20.34
N GLU A 233 -19.88 -8.52 -19.52
CA GLU A 233 -18.78 -7.55 -19.39
C GLU A 233 -17.51 -8.14 -20.03
N ALA A 234 -16.74 -7.31 -20.72
CA ALA A 234 -15.41 -7.69 -21.18
C ALA A 234 -14.46 -7.81 -19.96
N PRO A 235 -13.53 -8.76 -19.95
CA PRO A 235 -12.46 -8.77 -18.95
C PRO A 235 -11.66 -7.47 -19.05
N GLN A 236 -11.07 -7.04 -17.94
CA GLN A 236 -10.26 -5.82 -17.91
C GLN A 236 -8.78 -6.18 -17.81
N LEU A 237 -7.97 -5.57 -18.67
CA LEU A 237 -6.53 -5.59 -18.58
C LEU A 237 -6.04 -4.29 -17.94
N THR A 238 -5.17 -4.41 -16.94
CA THR A 238 -4.37 -3.30 -16.44
C THR A 238 -2.91 -3.66 -16.64
N ILE A 239 -2.20 -2.86 -17.43
CA ILE A 239 -0.83 -3.16 -17.81
C ILE A 239 0.07 -2.13 -17.10
N ASN A 240 1.12 -2.63 -16.45
CA ASN A 240 2.11 -1.79 -15.84
C ASN A 240 2.93 -1.08 -16.92
N GLU A 241 3.53 0.05 -16.55
CA GLU A 241 4.45 0.77 -17.42
C GLU A 241 5.52 -0.18 -17.98
N TYR A 242 5.71 -0.16 -19.29
CA TYR A 242 6.71 -0.97 -19.96
C TYR A 242 7.88 -0.10 -20.42
N ILE A 243 9.05 -0.38 -19.87
CA ILE A 243 10.29 0.27 -20.28
C ILE A 243 10.98 -0.62 -21.33
N ARG A 244 11.35 -0.01 -22.46
CA ARG A 244 12.04 -0.68 -23.59
C ARG A 244 13.22 -1.52 -23.09
N GLY A 245 13.24 -2.77 -23.56
CA GLY A 245 14.27 -3.74 -23.24
C GLY A 245 14.09 -4.46 -21.88
N ASN A 246 13.00 -4.20 -21.15
CA ASN A 246 12.58 -5.11 -20.09
C ASN A 246 12.18 -6.45 -20.72
N GLU A 247 12.55 -7.56 -20.07
CA GLU A 247 12.25 -8.89 -20.59
C GLU A 247 10.77 -9.25 -20.52
N TYR A 248 10.06 -8.67 -19.54
CA TYR A 248 8.67 -8.98 -19.26
C TYR A 248 7.80 -7.73 -19.27
N LEU A 249 6.62 -7.88 -19.85
CA LEU A 249 5.51 -6.97 -19.70
C LEU A 249 4.60 -7.56 -18.61
N THR A 250 4.25 -6.76 -17.61
CA THR A 250 3.50 -7.22 -16.45
C THR A 250 2.19 -6.46 -16.29
N GLY A 251 1.25 -7.05 -15.56
CA GLY A 251 -0.02 -6.40 -15.27
C GLY A 251 -1.00 -7.33 -14.59
N THR A 252 -2.27 -6.94 -14.62
CA THR A 252 -3.37 -7.73 -14.07
C THR A 252 -4.49 -7.89 -15.08
N VAL A 253 -5.22 -8.98 -14.99
CA VAL A 253 -6.47 -9.22 -15.69
C VAL A 253 -7.57 -9.52 -14.69
N ALA A 254 -8.68 -8.78 -14.77
CA ALA A 254 -9.87 -9.07 -14.01
C ALA A 254 -10.78 -10.00 -14.83
N GLY A 255 -11.18 -11.12 -14.19
CA GLY A 255 -11.97 -12.18 -14.80
C GLY A 255 -11.11 -13.38 -15.24
N GLU A 256 -11.73 -14.56 -15.25
CA GLU A 256 -11.05 -15.84 -15.54
C GLU A 256 -11.00 -16.19 -17.02
N GLY A 257 -11.55 -15.32 -17.89
CA GLY A 257 -11.75 -15.61 -19.30
C GLY A 257 -10.48 -15.66 -20.14
N VAL A 258 -9.43 -14.92 -19.76
CA VAL A 258 -8.18 -14.89 -20.52
C VAL A 258 -7.36 -16.15 -20.24
N LYS A 259 -7.06 -16.91 -21.28
CA LYS A 259 -6.29 -18.16 -21.24
C LYS A 259 -4.98 -18.10 -22.01
N LYS A 260 -4.83 -17.12 -22.88
CA LYS A 260 -3.60 -16.85 -23.65
C LYS A 260 -3.44 -15.36 -23.90
N PHE A 261 -2.23 -14.95 -24.20
CA PHE A 261 -1.93 -13.60 -24.65
C PHE A 261 -1.34 -13.60 -26.06
N LYS A 262 -1.72 -12.58 -26.84
CA LYS A 262 -1.13 -12.25 -28.13
C LYS A 262 -0.54 -10.85 -28.02
N LEU A 263 0.66 -10.64 -28.54
CA LEU A 263 1.30 -9.33 -28.70
C LEU A 263 1.27 -8.94 -30.18
N ILE A 264 0.92 -7.69 -30.42
CA ILE A 264 1.02 -7.07 -31.75
C ILE A 264 2.04 -5.94 -31.66
N ILE A 265 3.16 -6.08 -32.38
CA ILE A 265 4.28 -5.14 -32.39
C ILE A 265 4.54 -4.77 -33.86
N ASN A 266 4.41 -3.50 -34.23
CA ASN A 266 4.49 -3.06 -35.64
C ASN A 266 3.58 -3.86 -36.59
N GLY A 267 2.36 -4.20 -36.17
CA GLY A 267 1.41 -4.99 -36.93
C GLY A 267 1.74 -6.49 -37.01
N GLN A 268 2.86 -6.93 -36.47
CA GLN A 268 3.21 -8.35 -36.41
C GLN A 268 2.66 -9.01 -35.13
N GLU A 269 1.92 -10.09 -35.32
CA GLU A 269 1.34 -10.86 -34.23
C GLU A 269 2.32 -11.94 -33.76
N SER A 270 2.33 -12.15 -32.42
CA SER A 270 3.09 -13.23 -31.81
C SER A 270 2.38 -13.75 -30.58
N PHE A 271 2.60 -15.02 -30.24
CA PHE A 271 2.10 -15.69 -29.04
C PHE A 271 3.28 -15.97 -28.10
N PRO A 272 3.59 -15.04 -27.21
CA PRO A 272 4.73 -15.17 -26.29
C PRO A 272 4.45 -16.18 -25.19
N GLY A 273 5.51 -16.68 -24.56
CA GLY A 273 5.39 -17.35 -23.26
C GLY A 273 4.89 -16.37 -22.21
N PHE A 274 4.06 -16.86 -21.31
CA PHE A 274 3.52 -16.05 -20.21
C PHE A 274 3.30 -16.89 -18.96
N LYS A 275 3.16 -16.19 -17.83
CA LYS A 275 2.69 -16.72 -16.55
C LYS A 275 1.46 -15.93 -16.14
N LEU A 276 0.42 -16.62 -15.69
CA LEU A 276 -0.80 -16.02 -15.15
C LEU A 276 -1.15 -16.73 -13.83
N THR A 277 -1.16 -15.98 -12.73
CA THR A 277 -1.45 -16.50 -11.39
C THR A 277 -2.25 -15.45 -10.62
N ASP A 278 -3.42 -15.83 -10.12
CA ASP A 278 -4.31 -14.94 -9.34
C ASP A 278 -4.59 -13.59 -10.04
N GLY A 279 -4.84 -13.66 -11.36
CA GLY A 279 -5.10 -12.48 -12.17
C GLY A 279 -3.86 -11.62 -12.50
N LYS A 280 -2.67 -11.94 -11.97
CA LYS A 280 -1.41 -11.26 -12.32
C LYS A 280 -0.72 -11.99 -13.45
N PHE A 281 -0.26 -11.25 -14.45
CA PHE A 281 0.45 -11.84 -15.58
C PHE A 281 1.84 -11.26 -15.79
N GLU A 282 2.73 -12.09 -16.33
CA GLU A 282 4.04 -11.76 -16.85
C GLU A 282 4.14 -12.31 -18.27
N ILE A 283 4.27 -11.45 -19.27
CA ILE A 283 4.38 -11.84 -20.67
C ILE A 283 5.82 -11.63 -21.13
N TYR A 284 6.46 -12.67 -21.65
CA TYR A 284 7.83 -12.57 -22.14
C TYR A 284 7.91 -11.81 -23.46
N VAL A 285 8.52 -10.64 -23.42
CA VAL A 285 8.72 -9.76 -24.58
C VAL A 285 10.12 -9.95 -25.16
N GLY A 286 11.11 -10.11 -24.27
CA GLY A 286 12.51 -10.25 -24.67
C GLY A 286 12.99 -9.07 -25.55
N ASN A 287 13.75 -9.37 -26.61
CA ASN A 287 14.30 -8.37 -27.52
C ASN A 287 13.37 -8.02 -28.68
N LYS A 288 12.06 -8.27 -28.57
CA LYS A 288 11.09 -8.12 -29.67
C LYS A 288 10.60 -6.70 -29.89
N VAL A 289 10.98 -5.74 -29.04
CA VAL A 289 10.55 -4.33 -29.14
C VAL A 289 11.68 -3.46 -29.68
N PRO A 290 11.73 -3.21 -31.00
CA PRO A 290 12.77 -2.38 -31.63
C PRO A 290 12.70 -0.91 -31.16
N ALA A 291 13.77 -0.15 -31.46
CA ALA A 291 13.89 1.26 -31.08
C ALA A 291 12.79 2.16 -31.64
N ASN A 292 12.25 1.82 -32.81
CA ASN A 292 11.21 2.60 -33.51
C ASN A 292 9.77 2.26 -33.06
N VAL A 293 9.59 1.34 -32.10
CA VAL A 293 8.27 0.96 -31.59
C VAL A 293 7.91 1.81 -30.37
N ASN A 294 6.80 2.55 -30.44
CA ASN A 294 6.32 3.38 -29.36
C ASN A 294 5.10 2.79 -28.64
N SER A 295 4.47 1.77 -29.20
CA SER A 295 3.35 1.08 -28.58
C SER A 295 3.38 -0.42 -28.86
N ILE A 296 2.84 -1.18 -27.94
CA ILE A 296 2.61 -2.63 -28.04
C ILE A 296 1.13 -2.84 -27.78
N LYS A 297 0.44 -3.62 -28.64
CA LYS A 297 -0.92 -4.04 -28.33
C LYS A 297 -0.90 -5.42 -27.67
N VAL A 298 -1.48 -5.50 -26.48
CA VAL A 298 -1.67 -6.75 -25.75
C VAL A 298 -3.11 -7.19 -25.93
N VAL A 299 -3.30 -8.43 -26.33
CA VAL A 299 -4.62 -9.02 -26.55
C VAL A 299 -4.78 -10.24 -25.67
N GLY A 300 -5.84 -10.26 -24.87
CA GLY A 300 -6.25 -11.42 -24.09
C GLY A 300 -7.19 -12.31 -24.92
N ILE A 301 -6.91 -13.60 -24.92
CA ILE A 301 -7.59 -14.61 -25.73
C ILE A 301 -8.18 -15.68 -24.82
N ASP A 302 -9.42 -16.08 -25.11
CA ASP A 302 -10.11 -17.14 -24.39
C ASP A 302 -9.63 -18.56 -24.81
N LYS A 303 -10.21 -19.60 -24.22
CA LYS A 303 -9.86 -20.99 -24.52
C LYS A 303 -10.22 -21.44 -25.94
N THR A 304 -11.11 -20.70 -26.61
CA THR A 304 -11.53 -21.00 -27.98
C THR A 304 -10.67 -20.33 -29.06
N GLY A 305 -9.77 -19.42 -28.63
CA GLY A 305 -8.95 -18.63 -29.51
C GLY A 305 -9.56 -17.28 -29.89
N GLN A 306 -10.68 -16.88 -29.26
CA GLN A 306 -11.30 -15.58 -29.51
C GLN A 306 -10.62 -14.48 -28.69
N GLU A 307 -10.46 -13.32 -29.31
CA GLU A 307 -10.01 -12.10 -28.63
C GLU A 307 -11.16 -11.56 -27.78
N ILE A 308 -10.93 -11.41 -26.48
CA ILE A 308 -11.96 -10.96 -25.54
C ILE A 308 -11.63 -9.63 -24.87
N VAL A 309 -10.38 -9.21 -24.95
CA VAL A 309 -9.91 -7.92 -24.43
C VAL A 309 -8.62 -7.51 -25.11
N SER A 310 -8.40 -6.23 -25.31
CA SER A 310 -7.12 -5.71 -25.78
C SER A 310 -6.81 -4.34 -25.18
N GLN A 311 -5.52 -4.06 -25.03
CA GLN A 311 -5.03 -2.77 -24.56
C GLN A 311 -3.71 -2.43 -25.23
N ASP A 312 -3.56 -1.15 -25.61
CA ASP A 312 -2.31 -0.60 -26.08
C ASP A 312 -1.45 -0.14 -24.91
N VAL A 313 -0.16 -0.40 -25.00
CA VAL A 313 0.85 -0.07 -24.00
C VAL A 313 1.88 0.84 -24.61
N ASN A 314 2.05 2.03 -24.07
CA ASN A 314 3.13 2.93 -24.48
C ASN A 314 4.47 2.36 -24.04
N VAL A 315 5.44 2.39 -24.95
CA VAL A 315 6.81 1.94 -24.70
C VAL A 315 7.64 3.13 -24.26
N GLN A 316 8.03 3.13 -23.00
CA GLN A 316 8.95 4.13 -22.43
C GLN A 316 10.40 3.77 -22.78
N ASN A 317 11.25 4.77 -23.01
CA ASN A 317 12.68 4.53 -23.08
C ASN A 317 13.28 4.56 -21.67
N PRO A 318 14.32 3.76 -21.40
CA PRO A 318 15.06 3.90 -20.14
C PRO A 318 15.71 5.28 -20.07
N GLU A 319 15.80 5.82 -18.86
CA GLU A 319 16.42 7.10 -18.60
C GLU A 319 17.68 6.91 -17.75
N LEU A 320 18.71 7.72 -18.03
CA LEU A 320 19.91 7.85 -17.21
C LEU A 320 19.75 9.05 -16.27
N GLN A 321 20.00 8.84 -15.00
CA GLN A 321 20.01 9.86 -13.96
C GLN A 321 21.39 9.89 -13.28
N PRO A 322 22.40 10.50 -13.94
CA PRO A 322 23.72 10.64 -13.35
C PRO A 322 23.68 11.65 -12.20
N ASN A 323 24.49 11.38 -11.20
CA ASN A 323 24.82 12.35 -10.16
C ASN A 323 25.68 13.48 -10.77
N GLU A 324 25.80 14.56 -10.03
CA GLU A 324 26.72 15.65 -10.35
C GLU A 324 28.15 15.11 -10.56
N TYR A 325 28.80 15.57 -11.63
CA TYR A 325 30.18 15.17 -11.94
C TYR A 325 31.13 16.36 -11.77
N LEU A 326 32.08 16.20 -10.86
CA LEU A 326 33.15 17.16 -10.65
C LEU A 326 34.39 16.78 -11.47
N ALA A 327 35.04 17.78 -12.08
CA ALA A 327 36.25 17.57 -12.84
C ALA A 327 37.30 16.83 -12.03
N GLY A 328 37.93 15.83 -12.67
CA GLY A 328 38.95 14.98 -12.03
C GLY A 328 38.40 13.79 -11.26
N ASN A 329 37.10 13.69 -11.01
CA ASN A 329 36.52 12.48 -10.40
C ASN A 329 36.76 11.26 -11.31
N GLU A 330 37.13 10.14 -10.72
CA GLU A 330 37.43 8.92 -11.47
C GLU A 330 36.19 8.20 -11.99
N TYR A 331 35.03 8.44 -11.38
CA TYR A 331 33.78 7.77 -11.71
C TYR A 331 32.64 8.77 -11.93
N VAL A 332 31.79 8.45 -12.90
CA VAL A 332 30.42 8.97 -12.97
C VAL A 332 29.52 7.95 -12.33
N THR A 333 28.73 8.38 -11.37
CA THR A 333 27.76 7.56 -10.67
C THR A 333 26.34 8.02 -10.95
N GLY A 334 25.35 7.19 -10.66
CA GLY A 334 23.94 7.54 -10.84
C GLY A 334 23.04 6.33 -10.85
N THR A 335 21.82 6.53 -11.35
CA THR A 335 20.82 5.48 -11.52
C THR A 335 20.24 5.50 -12.93
N PHE A 336 19.55 4.42 -13.31
CA PHE A 336 18.78 4.38 -14.54
C PHE A 336 17.46 3.63 -14.33
N THR A 337 16.47 3.90 -15.21
CA THR A 337 15.19 3.20 -15.19
C THR A 337 15.22 1.96 -16.07
N GLY A 338 14.39 0.96 -15.71
CA GLY A 338 14.28 -0.29 -16.47
C GLY A 338 15.43 -1.28 -16.19
N GLN A 339 15.45 -2.38 -16.93
CA GLN A 339 16.42 -3.47 -16.74
C GLN A 339 17.33 -3.69 -17.95
N ALA A 340 17.18 -2.86 -18.98
CA ALA A 340 17.75 -3.10 -20.29
C ALA A 340 19.19 -2.62 -20.47
N ILE A 341 19.64 -1.62 -19.70
CA ILE A 341 21.00 -1.08 -19.80
C ILE A 341 21.98 -2.11 -19.25
N LYS A 342 22.88 -2.57 -20.13
CA LYS A 342 23.88 -3.60 -19.82
C LYS A 342 25.31 -3.14 -20.09
N LYS A 343 25.49 -2.02 -20.79
CA LYS A 343 26.80 -1.45 -21.14
C LYS A 343 26.69 0.07 -21.16
N PHE A 344 27.84 0.73 -21.06
CA PHE A 344 27.93 2.18 -21.21
C PHE A 344 28.92 2.56 -22.31
N LYS A 345 28.62 3.65 -22.98
CA LYS A 345 29.48 4.35 -23.93
C LYS A 345 29.61 5.80 -23.50
N LEU A 346 30.80 6.33 -23.55
CA LEU A 346 31.16 7.70 -23.21
C LEU A 346 31.57 8.44 -24.46
N VAL A 347 31.04 9.64 -24.71
CA VAL A 347 31.43 10.52 -25.81
C VAL A 347 31.94 11.82 -25.20
N VAL A 348 33.21 12.11 -25.40
CA VAL A 348 33.91 13.32 -24.91
C VAL A 348 34.58 14.02 -26.07
N ASN A 349 34.24 15.27 -26.33
CA ASN A 349 34.82 16.05 -27.45
C ASN A 349 34.77 15.26 -28.77
N GLY A 350 33.68 14.55 -29.03
CA GLY A 350 33.51 13.70 -30.22
C GLY A 350 34.24 12.34 -30.19
N GLN A 351 35.07 12.09 -29.20
CA GLN A 351 35.78 10.81 -29.04
C GLN A 351 34.90 9.80 -28.30
N VAL A 352 34.78 8.61 -28.89
CA VAL A 352 34.00 7.50 -28.34
C VAL A 352 34.86 6.60 -27.49
N ASN A 353 34.41 6.31 -26.27
CA ASN A 353 35.08 5.40 -25.32
C ASN A 353 34.08 4.36 -24.80
N TYR A 354 34.55 3.18 -24.51
CA TYR A 354 33.80 2.11 -23.83
C TYR A 354 34.44 1.86 -22.45
N PRO A 355 34.00 2.61 -21.43
CA PRO A 355 34.61 2.53 -20.11
C PRO A 355 34.26 1.26 -19.36
N GLY A 356 35.08 0.87 -18.40
CA GLY A 356 34.69 -0.09 -17.37
C GLY A 356 33.56 0.45 -16.52
N PHE A 357 32.70 -0.41 -16.04
CA PHE A 357 31.56 0.00 -15.23
C PHE A 357 31.14 -1.10 -14.25
N LYS A 358 30.35 -0.71 -13.27
CA LYS A 358 29.66 -1.59 -12.34
C LYS A 358 28.19 -1.19 -12.25
N ILE A 359 27.30 -2.17 -12.24
CA ILE A 359 25.87 -1.99 -11.96
C ILE A 359 25.55 -2.79 -10.69
N THR A 360 24.89 -2.14 -9.74
CA THR A 360 24.51 -2.74 -8.46
C THR A 360 22.99 -2.73 -8.29
N GLU A 361 22.50 -3.28 -7.20
CA GLU A 361 21.10 -3.35 -6.87
C GLU A 361 20.44 -1.96 -6.93
N GLY A 362 19.18 -1.91 -7.42
CA GLY A 362 18.44 -0.64 -7.63
C GLY A 362 18.92 0.12 -8.86
N ASN A 363 19.52 -0.56 -9.86
CA ASN A 363 20.01 0.05 -11.10
C ASN A 363 21.00 1.21 -10.87
N LYS A 364 21.78 1.16 -9.80
CA LYS A 364 22.88 2.10 -9.56
C LYS A 364 24.06 1.74 -10.43
N PHE A 365 24.67 2.75 -11.04
CA PHE A 365 25.86 2.55 -11.86
C PHE A 365 27.05 3.37 -11.36
N GLU A 366 28.24 2.82 -11.58
CA GLU A 366 29.56 3.49 -11.48
C GLU A 366 30.27 3.25 -12.82
N VAL A 367 30.56 4.32 -13.55
CA VAL A 367 31.26 4.25 -14.83
C VAL A 367 32.63 4.89 -14.68
N TYR A 368 33.69 4.15 -14.97
CA TYR A 368 35.06 4.60 -14.81
C TYR A 368 35.43 5.60 -15.91
N ILE A 369 35.63 6.85 -15.52
CA ILE A 369 36.02 7.94 -16.41
C ILE A 369 37.54 8.02 -16.50
N GLY A 370 38.25 7.93 -15.37
CA GLY A 370 39.69 8.09 -15.30
C GLY A 370 40.13 9.43 -15.94
N ASN A 371 41.06 9.36 -16.90
CA ASN A 371 41.56 10.52 -17.64
C ASN A 371 40.86 10.77 -19.00
N LYS A 372 39.68 10.17 -19.21
CA LYS A 372 38.96 10.30 -20.50
C LYS A 372 38.20 11.62 -20.66
N VAL A 373 37.96 12.31 -19.54
CA VAL A 373 37.40 13.67 -19.53
C VAL A 373 38.53 14.65 -19.22
N PRO A 374 39.17 15.28 -20.21
CA PRO A 374 40.26 16.24 -20.00
C PRO A 374 39.79 17.45 -19.19
N VAL A 375 40.72 18.05 -18.46
CA VAL A 375 40.47 19.35 -17.79
C VAL A 375 40.09 20.41 -18.83
N GLY A 376 39.08 21.23 -18.51
CA GLY A 376 38.51 22.20 -19.43
C GLY A 376 37.34 21.65 -20.28
N THR A 377 37.03 20.36 -20.19
CA THR A 377 35.78 19.83 -20.76
C THR A 377 34.60 20.38 -19.99
N THR A 378 33.64 20.97 -20.69
CA THR A 378 32.44 21.56 -20.07
C THR A 378 31.28 20.57 -20.01
N THR A 379 31.17 19.69 -21.03
CA THR A 379 30.14 18.64 -21.09
C THR A 379 30.67 17.37 -21.75
N PHE A 380 30.07 16.26 -21.41
CA PHE A 380 30.26 14.98 -22.11
C PHE A 380 28.97 14.19 -22.09
N THR A 381 28.84 13.21 -22.99
CA THR A 381 27.63 12.38 -23.08
C THR A 381 27.88 10.97 -22.56
N LEU A 382 27.03 10.53 -21.63
CA LEU A 382 26.93 9.15 -21.20
C LEU A 382 25.76 8.48 -21.91
N ILE A 383 26.01 7.33 -22.50
CA ILE A 383 25.04 6.57 -23.28
C ILE A 383 24.90 5.18 -22.67
N GLY A 384 23.66 4.81 -22.35
CA GLY A 384 23.28 3.46 -21.94
C GLY A 384 22.95 2.58 -23.13
N LEU A 385 23.56 1.40 -23.19
CA LEU A 385 23.41 0.44 -24.27
C LEU A 385 22.81 -0.87 -23.75
N ASP A 386 22.05 -1.56 -24.60
CA ASP A 386 21.59 -2.91 -24.32
C ASP A 386 22.73 -3.95 -24.46
N LYS A 387 22.40 -5.25 -24.28
CA LYS A 387 23.34 -6.35 -24.42
C LYS A 387 23.96 -6.44 -25.81
N SER A 388 23.20 -6.07 -26.87
CA SER A 388 23.63 -6.09 -28.28
C SER A 388 24.52 -4.89 -28.64
N GLY A 389 24.54 -3.84 -27.81
CA GLY A 389 25.22 -2.58 -28.06
C GLY A 389 24.33 -1.50 -28.71
N GLN A 390 23.00 -1.74 -28.75
CA GLN A 390 22.06 -0.73 -29.25
C GLN A 390 21.85 0.34 -28.16
N GLN A 391 21.82 1.61 -28.61
CA GLN A 391 21.55 2.75 -27.70
C GLN A 391 20.10 2.72 -27.20
N LEU A 392 19.94 2.80 -25.89
CA LEU A 392 18.65 2.86 -25.22
C LEU A 392 18.38 4.22 -24.57
N ALA A 393 19.42 4.82 -24.01
CA ALA A 393 19.34 6.11 -23.31
C ALA A 393 20.59 6.94 -23.57
N SER A 394 20.47 8.25 -23.46
CA SER A 394 21.59 9.20 -23.59
C SER A 394 21.38 10.36 -22.66
N LYS A 395 22.43 10.77 -21.96
CA LYS A 395 22.40 11.94 -21.09
C LYS A 395 23.67 12.76 -21.25
N GLU A 396 23.52 14.04 -21.52
CA GLU A 396 24.61 14.99 -21.44
C GLU A 396 24.86 15.34 -19.97
N ILE A 397 26.12 15.33 -19.57
CA ILE A 397 26.58 15.60 -18.21
C ILE A 397 27.43 16.84 -18.24
N THR A 398 27.06 17.83 -17.45
CA THR A 398 27.86 19.04 -17.24
C THR A 398 29.00 18.73 -16.27
N VAL A 399 30.21 19.15 -16.63
CA VAL A 399 31.39 19.03 -15.78
C VAL A 399 31.50 20.29 -14.91
N GLN A 400 31.40 20.10 -13.62
CA GLN A 400 31.57 21.20 -12.67
C GLN A 400 32.99 21.21 -12.12
N SER A 401 33.52 22.40 -11.80
CA SER A 401 34.82 22.51 -11.13
C SER A 401 34.65 22.13 -9.66
N PRO A 402 35.61 21.40 -9.08
CA PRO A 402 35.62 21.21 -7.64
C PRO A 402 35.83 22.56 -6.92
N THR A 403 35.43 22.65 -5.68
CA THR A 403 35.66 23.83 -4.82
C THR A 403 36.83 23.59 -3.90
N LEU A 404 37.55 24.66 -3.59
CA LEU A 404 38.63 24.70 -2.61
C LEU A 404 38.34 25.85 -1.65
N SER A 405 38.19 25.55 -0.37
CA SER A 405 37.96 26.56 0.68
C SER A 405 39.13 26.53 1.64
N ILE A 406 39.78 27.67 1.80
CA ILE A 406 40.94 27.82 2.66
C ILE A 406 40.50 28.52 3.94
N ASN A 407 40.86 27.92 5.09
CA ASN A 407 40.67 28.56 6.39
C ASN A 407 41.54 29.82 6.47
N GLU A 408 41.26 30.72 7.39
CA GLU A 408 42.12 31.87 7.64
C GLU A 408 43.58 31.40 7.80
N TYR A 409 44.49 31.93 6.95
CA TYR A 409 45.91 31.69 7.05
C TYR A 409 46.60 32.90 7.70
N VAL A 410 47.24 32.68 8.81
CA VAL A 410 48.03 33.70 9.49
C VAL A 410 49.48 33.62 9.01
N ARG A 411 50.06 34.78 8.65
CA ARG A 411 51.46 34.83 8.22
C ARG A 411 52.38 34.22 9.27
N GLY A 412 53.23 33.29 8.83
CA GLY A 412 54.11 32.53 9.72
C GLY A 412 53.55 31.17 10.17
N ASP A 413 52.28 30.89 9.92
CA ASP A 413 51.75 29.56 10.17
C ASP A 413 52.48 28.53 9.31
N GLU A 414 52.77 27.39 9.90
CA GLU A 414 53.50 26.30 9.24
C GLU A 414 52.64 25.57 8.22
N TYR A 415 51.34 25.51 8.48
CA TYR A 415 50.36 24.80 7.64
C TYR A 415 49.20 25.69 7.22
N MET A 416 48.84 25.56 5.96
CA MET A 416 47.57 26.07 5.44
C MET A 416 46.54 24.94 5.48
N ARG A 417 45.35 25.23 6.02
CA ARG A 417 44.28 24.24 6.22
C ARG A 417 43.04 24.69 5.48
N GLY A 418 42.20 23.70 5.16
CA GLY A 418 40.92 23.98 4.50
C GLY A 418 40.17 22.71 4.12
N THR A 419 39.17 22.91 3.26
CA THR A 419 38.34 21.81 2.73
C THR A 419 38.25 21.92 1.21
N PHE A 420 37.93 20.81 0.57
CA PHE A 420 37.62 20.75 -0.85
C PHE A 420 36.46 19.76 -1.09
N ASN A 421 35.80 19.85 -2.24
CA ASN A 421 34.83 18.83 -2.64
C ASN A 421 35.37 17.98 -3.81
N GLY A 422 34.76 16.78 -3.98
CA GLY A 422 35.10 15.85 -5.05
C GLY A 422 36.38 15.02 -4.79
N ASP A 423 36.46 13.91 -5.49
CA ASP A 423 37.57 12.96 -5.36
C ASP A 423 38.72 13.27 -6.34
N GLY A 424 38.56 14.32 -7.15
CA GLY A 424 39.51 14.65 -8.21
C GLY A 424 40.82 15.29 -7.74
N ILE A 425 40.83 16.03 -6.61
CA ILE A 425 42.00 16.68 -6.09
C ILE A 425 42.93 15.66 -5.42
N LYS A 426 44.10 15.46 -6.00
CA LYS A 426 45.10 14.46 -5.56
C LYS A 426 46.42 15.11 -5.15
N LYS A 427 46.66 16.40 -5.49
CA LYS A 427 47.87 17.13 -5.19
C LYS A 427 47.53 18.61 -4.96
N PHE A 428 48.43 19.32 -4.31
CA PHE A 428 48.34 20.76 -4.16
C PHE A 428 49.61 21.43 -4.74
N LYS A 429 49.41 22.62 -5.35
CA LYS A 429 50.47 23.49 -5.80
C LYS A 429 50.28 24.87 -5.15
N LEU A 430 51.30 25.39 -4.55
CA LEU A 430 51.34 26.72 -3.98
C LEU A 430 52.03 27.67 -4.96
N VAL A 431 51.39 28.79 -5.29
CA VAL A 431 51.95 29.84 -6.14
C VAL A 431 52.07 31.10 -5.29
N VAL A 432 53.27 31.58 -5.11
CA VAL A 432 53.59 32.82 -4.35
C VAL A 432 54.31 33.79 -5.25
N ASP A 433 53.71 34.94 -5.51
CA ASP A 433 54.25 35.99 -6.40
C ASP A 433 54.70 35.43 -7.78
N GLY A 434 53.92 34.50 -8.30
CA GLY A 434 54.15 33.81 -9.56
C GLY A 434 55.15 32.63 -9.49
N GLN A 435 55.77 32.38 -8.34
CA GLN A 435 56.67 31.24 -8.15
C GLN A 435 55.87 29.99 -7.71
N GLU A 436 55.96 28.94 -8.47
CA GLU A 436 55.29 27.67 -8.23
C GLU A 436 56.11 26.76 -7.30
N SER A 437 55.44 26.06 -6.40
CA SER A 437 56.03 25.01 -5.58
C SER A 437 55.01 23.92 -5.30
N ASN A 438 55.50 22.67 -5.13
CA ASN A 438 54.70 21.50 -4.77
C ASN A 438 54.96 21.19 -3.29
N PRO A 439 54.20 21.76 -2.36
CA PRO A 439 54.39 21.53 -0.93
C PRO A 439 53.95 20.14 -0.53
N GLY A 440 54.53 19.61 0.57
CA GLY A 440 53.98 18.45 1.23
C GLY A 440 52.58 18.73 1.75
N PHE A 441 51.71 17.75 1.71
CA PHE A 441 50.35 17.85 2.20
C PHE A 441 49.84 16.59 2.84
N LYS A 442 48.76 16.70 3.59
CA LYS A 442 48.03 15.58 4.18
C LYS A 442 46.56 15.86 4.05
N ILE A 443 45.80 14.82 3.67
CA ILE A 443 44.33 14.84 3.73
C ILE A 443 43.94 14.27 5.09
N THR A 444 43.22 15.06 5.88
CA THR A 444 42.75 14.73 7.23
C THR A 444 41.23 14.69 7.24
N GLY A 445 40.64 13.54 7.55
CA GLY A 445 39.19 13.38 7.50
C GLY A 445 38.59 13.43 6.08
N GLU A 446 37.28 13.59 5.98
CA GLU A 446 36.59 13.69 4.69
C GLU A 446 36.84 15.07 4.07
N ASN A 447 37.66 15.10 3.00
CA ASN A 447 37.90 16.33 2.20
C ASN A 447 38.53 17.52 2.97
N GLN A 448 39.21 17.28 4.08
CA GLN A 448 40.03 18.29 4.79
C GLN A 448 41.49 18.11 4.40
N PHE A 449 42.21 19.22 4.32
CA PHE A 449 43.64 19.21 3.99
C PHE A 449 44.48 20.07 4.93
N GLU A 450 45.74 19.67 5.07
CA GLU A 450 46.84 20.45 5.60
C GLU A 450 47.95 20.49 4.55
N VAL A 451 48.36 21.67 4.13
CA VAL A 451 49.46 21.89 3.19
C VAL A 451 50.59 22.56 3.93
N TYR A 452 51.81 21.99 3.86
CA TYR A 452 52.98 22.52 4.50
C TYR A 452 53.51 23.74 3.79
N ILE A 453 53.45 24.90 4.44
CA ILE A 453 53.90 26.19 3.90
C ILE A 453 55.35 26.47 4.28
N GLY A 454 55.76 26.19 5.55
CA GLY A 454 57.08 26.49 6.07
C GLY A 454 57.38 27.99 5.89
N ASN A 455 58.49 28.29 5.21
CA ASN A 455 58.95 29.65 4.95
C ASN A 455 58.64 30.18 3.53
N LYS A 456 57.71 29.53 2.80
CA LYS A 456 57.41 29.90 1.40
C LYS A 456 56.64 31.22 1.28
N ILE A 457 55.88 31.59 2.30
CA ILE A 457 55.15 32.86 2.37
C ILE A 457 55.92 33.80 3.30
N THR A 458 56.51 34.82 2.74
CA THR A 458 57.32 35.82 3.45
C THR A 458 56.53 37.11 3.76
N ALA A 459 57.12 38.02 4.51
CA ALA A 459 56.52 39.34 4.81
C ALA A 459 56.20 40.15 3.53
N ASP A 460 56.96 39.94 2.48
CA ASP A 460 56.87 40.71 1.23
C ASP A 460 55.92 40.03 0.20
N SER A 461 55.45 38.82 0.48
CA SER A 461 54.54 38.07 -0.44
C SER A 461 53.23 38.81 -0.64
N LYS A 462 52.86 39.11 -1.91
CA LYS A 462 51.70 39.91 -2.30
C LYS A 462 50.57 39.09 -2.89
N SER A 463 50.91 38.11 -3.72
CA SER A 463 49.92 37.23 -4.37
C SER A 463 50.17 35.78 -3.98
N ILE A 464 49.17 35.15 -3.36
CA ILE A 464 49.27 33.79 -2.91
C ILE A 464 48.06 33.05 -3.39
N LYS A 465 48.29 31.93 -4.10
CA LYS A 465 47.26 31.00 -4.57
C LYS A 465 47.57 29.62 -4.15
N LEU A 466 46.51 28.87 -3.79
CA LEU A 466 46.59 27.44 -3.64
C LEU A 466 45.78 26.80 -4.76
N GLU A 467 46.39 25.90 -5.49
CA GLU A 467 45.75 25.15 -6.59
C GLU A 467 45.60 23.69 -6.20
N GLY A 468 44.36 23.16 -6.43
CA GLY A 468 44.07 21.74 -6.33
C GLY A 468 44.29 21.08 -7.70
N LEU A 469 45.10 20.02 -7.72
CA LEU A 469 45.49 19.34 -8.96
C LEU A 469 44.97 17.93 -9.02
N ASP A 470 44.71 17.45 -10.24
CA ASP A 470 44.41 16.03 -10.47
C ASP A 470 45.66 15.15 -10.30
N LYS A 471 45.48 13.84 -10.49
CA LYS A 471 46.57 12.85 -10.44
C LYS A 471 47.69 13.15 -11.47
N SER A 472 47.33 13.68 -12.63
CA SER A 472 48.24 13.99 -13.72
C SER A 472 48.96 15.33 -13.53
N GLY A 473 48.54 16.17 -12.58
CA GLY A 473 49.09 17.49 -12.29
C GLY A 473 48.39 18.63 -12.99
N ASN A 474 47.21 18.40 -13.58
CA ASN A 474 46.39 19.45 -14.18
C ASN A 474 45.65 20.22 -13.09
N VAL A 475 45.52 21.53 -13.23
CA VAL A 475 44.81 22.40 -12.27
C VAL A 475 43.30 22.19 -12.45
N LEU A 476 42.63 21.75 -11.38
CA LEU A 476 41.18 21.58 -11.29
C LEU A 476 40.50 22.84 -10.71
N VAL A 477 41.14 23.44 -9.74
CA VAL A 477 40.63 24.62 -9.03
C VAL A 477 41.80 25.46 -8.52
N SER A 478 41.64 26.78 -8.50
CA SER A 478 42.61 27.75 -7.97
C SER A 478 41.88 28.70 -7.01
N GLN A 479 42.44 28.89 -5.83
CA GLN A 479 41.89 29.76 -4.81
C GLN A 479 42.93 30.76 -4.33
N GLU A 480 42.59 32.05 -4.35
CA GLU A 480 43.41 33.11 -3.72
C GLU A 480 43.38 32.93 -2.19
N VAL A 481 44.53 33.14 -1.56
CA VAL A 481 44.71 33.03 -0.11
C VAL A 481 44.72 34.40 0.53
N SER A 482 43.77 34.66 1.41
CA SER A 482 43.79 35.84 2.28
C SER A 482 44.74 35.58 3.45
N VAL A 483 45.73 36.46 3.62
CA VAL A 483 46.73 36.35 4.68
C VAL A 483 46.46 37.37 5.77
N SER A 484 46.19 36.89 6.97
CA SER A 484 46.10 37.71 8.18
C SER A 484 47.50 37.96 8.78
N GLN A 485 47.64 39.07 9.46
CA GLN A 485 48.89 39.35 10.19
C GLN A 485 48.88 38.59 11.53
N PRO A 486 50.03 38.11 11.98
CA PRO A 486 50.18 37.55 13.32
C PRO A 486 50.05 38.67 14.38
N GLU A 487 49.59 38.28 15.55
CA GLU A 487 49.45 39.22 16.67
C GLU A 487 50.12 38.67 17.92
N LEU A 488 50.65 39.59 18.74
CA LEU A 488 51.20 39.30 20.06
C LEU A 488 50.70 40.40 20.99
N VAL A 489 49.87 40.05 21.94
CA VAL A 489 49.25 41.01 22.86
C VAL A 489 49.62 40.63 24.30
N PRO A 490 50.72 41.18 24.81
CA PRO A 490 51.14 40.93 26.19
C PRO A 490 50.21 41.63 27.19
N ASN A 491 49.99 40.99 28.31
CA ASN A 491 49.36 41.55 29.48
C ASN A 491 50.34 42.58 30.15
N GLU A 492 49.84 43.39 31.05
CA GLU A 492 50.72 44.32 31.87
C GLU A 492 51.78 43.49 32.62
N TYR A 493 53.03 43.98 32.57
CA TYR A 493 54.13 43.36 33.29
C TYR A 493 54.50 44.18 34.54
N THR A 494 54.37 43.56 35.69
CA THR A 494 54.80 44.12 36.97
C THR A 494 56.24 43.71 37.24
N ARG A 495 57.10 44.68 37.68
CA ARG A 495 58.52 44.41 38.01
C ARG A 495 58.66 43.20 38.95
N ASN A 496 59.65 42.38 38.68
CA ASN A 496 59.94 41.10 39.37
C ASN A 496 58.92 39.98 39.16
N SER A 497 57.95 40.15 38.29
CA SER A 497 57.13 39.01 37.86
C SER A 497 58.02 38.02 37.09
N GLU A 498 57.92 36.71 37.42
CA GLU A 498 58.73 35.68 36.74
C GLU A 498 58.28 35.45 35.30
N TYR A 499 57.01 35.68 35.01
CA TYR A 499 56.41 35.41 33.71
C TYR A 499 55.68 36.62 33.15
N LEU A 500 55.84 36.81 31.83
CA LEU A 500 54.97 37.66 31.04
C LEU A 500 53.93 36.74 30.40
N THR A 501 52.65 37.10 30.52
CA THR A 501 51.55 36.41 29.89
C THR A 501 50.86 37.28 28.85
N GLY A 502 50.05 36.69 27.99
CA GLY A 502 49.29 37.42 26.99
C GLY A 502 48.57 36.48 26.03
N THR A 503 48.04 37.08 24.94
CA THR A 503 47.40 36.33 23.86
C THR A 503 48.18 36.49 22.55
N TYR A 504 48.03 35.54 21.66
CA TYR A 504 48.69 35.55 20.36
C TYR A 504 47.74 35.04 19.25
N LYS A 505 48.06 35.41 18.01
CA LYS A 505 47.46 34.87 16.80
C LYS A 505 48.55 34.43 15.83
N GLY A 506 48.42 33.25 15.26
CA GLY A 506 49.42 32.62 14.38
C GLY A 506 50.42 31.74 15.12
N ASP A 507 51.25 31.04 14.38
CA ASP A 507 52.26 30.12 14.94
C ASP A 507 53.45 30.94 15.48
N ILE A 508 53.84 30.69 16.73
CA ILE A 508 55.04 31.25 17.36
C ILE A 508 56.02 30.09 17.54
N ARG A 509 57.22 30.21 16.97
CA ARG A 509 58.28 29.20 17.08
C ARG A 509 59.29 29.53 18.16
N SER A 510 59.56 30.79 18.35
CA SER A 510 60.39 31.27 19.45
C SER A 510 60.04 32.71 19.81
N ILE A 511 60.42 33.08 21.03
CA ILE A 511 60.30 34.44 21.52
C ILE A 511 61.71 34.98 21.72
N LYS A 512 61.93 36.22 21.23
CA LYS A 512 63.09 37.02 21.55
C LYS A 512 62.68 38.14 22.50
N LEU A 513 63.47 38.36 23.54
CA LEU A 513 63.32 39.46 24.51
C LEU A 513 64.49 40.37 24.36
N THR A 514 64.23 41.66 24.19
CA THR A 514 65.31 42.69 24.15
C THR A 514 65.04 43.72 25.22
N VAL A 515 66.04 43.96 26.08
CA VAL A 515 66.08 45.02 27.12
C VAL A 515 67.40 45.66 27.16
N ASP A 516 67.50 47.00 27.18
CA ASP A 516 68.72 47.80 27.17
C ASP A 516 69.76 47.32 26.12
N ASN A 517 69.28 47.02 24.89
CA ASN A 517 70.02 46.52 23.74
C ASN A 517 70.61 45.10 23.95
N LYS A 518 70.22 44.41 25.02
CA LYS A 518 70.62 43.02 25.25
C LYS A 518 69.51 42.05 24.86
N GLU A 519 69.86 41.11 24.00
CA GLU A 519 68.92 40.12 23.50
C GLU A 519 68.99 38.81 24.33
N TYR A 520 67.80 38.19 24.56
CA TYR A 520 67.62 36.91 25.22
C TYR A 520 66.66 36.05 24.42
N LYS A 521 66.82 34.75 24.51
CA LYS A 521 65.85 33.71 24.00
C LYS A 521 65.23 33.01 25.21
N PRO A 522 64.19 33.60 25.82
CA PRO A 522 63.55 32.99 26.98
C PRO A 522 62.77 31.77 26.65
N GLY A 523 62.61 30.88 27.63
CA GLY A 523 61.66 29.79 27.52
C GLY A 523 60.23 30.35 27.49
N PHE A 524 59.37 29.71 26.72
CA PHE A 524 57.96 30.09 26.63
C PHE A 524 57.08 28.88 26.52
N LYS A 525 55.77 29.04 26.82
CA LYS A 525 54.74 28.03 26.66
C LYS A 525 53.55 28.67 25.95
N LEU A 526 52.97 27.94 25.02
CA LEU A 526 51.67 28.23 24.42
C LEU A 526 50.61 27.37 25.14
N LYS A 527 49.52 28.02 25.53
CA LYS A 527 48.42 27.41 26.28
C LYS A 527 47.12 27.42 25.43
N GLU A 528 46.15 26.62 25.83
CA GLU A 528 44.82 26.66 25.22
C GLU A 528 44.21 28.08 25.24
N GLY A 529 43.38 28.41 24.25
CA GLY A 529 42.77 29.73 24.09
C GLY A 529 43.76 30.79 23.59
N ASN A 530 44.77 30.39 22.80
CA ASN A 530 45.76 31.28 22.19
C ASN A 530 46.49 32.14 23.23
N GLN A 531 46.78 31.59 24.40
CA GLN A 531 47.53 32.27 25.46
C GLN A 531 49.01 31.87 25.43
N PHE A 532 49.88 32.81 25.72
CA PHE A 532 51.31 32.56 25.89
C PHE A 532 51.80 32.89 27.30
N GLU A 533 52.85 32.26 27.70
CA GLU A 533 53.61 32.51 28.92
C GLU A 533 55.11 32.49 28.59
N VAL A 534 55.80 33.59 28.84
CA VAL A 534 57.25 33.73 28.59
C VAL A 534 57.99 33.92 29.92
N TYR A 535 59.02 33.14 30.14
CA TYR A 535 59.84 33.24 31.34
C TYR A 535 60.76 34.44 31.28
N ILE A 536 60.44 35.45 32.07
CA ILE A 536 61.24 36.72 32.17
C ILE A 536 62.34 36.59 33.21
N GLY A 537 61.99 36.02 34.40
CA GLY A 537 62.91 35.85 35.51
C GLY A 537 63.63 37.21 35.88
N ASN A 538 64.93 37.13 36.02
CA ASN A 538 65.75 38.26 36.40
C ASN A 538 66.35 39.05 35.21
N LYS A 539 65.75 38.96 34.01
CA LYS A 539 66.28 39.57 32.77
C LYS A 539 65.97 41.03 32.65
N ILE A 540 65.00 41.56 33.41
CA ILE A 540 64.63 42.98 33.40
C ILE A 540 65.40 43.73 34.52
N PRO A 541 66.36 44.55 34.22
CA PRO A 541 67.07 45.34 35.22
C PRO A 541 66.18 46.33 35.96
N ALA A 542 66.56 46.72 37.17
CA ALA A 542 65.82 47.70 37.97
C ALA A 542 65.66 49.05 37.27
N SER A 543 66.61 49.44 36.39
CA SER A 543 66.61 50.63 35.59
C SER A 543 65.75 50.63 34.37
N ALA A 544 65.31 49.46 33.89
CA ALA A 544 64.55 49.40 32.65
C ALA A 544 63.10 49.77 32.87
N ASN A 545 62.57 50.70 32.07
CA ASN A 545 61.18 51.14 32.08
C ASN A 545 60.34 50.43 31.04
N SER A 546 60.94 49.71 30.11
CA SER A 546 60.29 48.88 29.13
C SER A 546 61.24 47.82 28.58
N PHE A 547 60.72 46.82 27.92
CA PHE A 547 61.45 45.85 27.13
C PHE A 547 60.63 45.44 25.90
N THR A 548 61.28 44.92 24.89
CA THR A 548 60.60 44.43 23.67
C THR A 548 60.54 42.92 23.65
N ILE A 549 59.40 42.40 23.32
CA ILE A 549 59.23 41.00 22.94
C ILE A 549 58.91 40.84 21.46
N GLU A 550 59.51 39.85 20.84
CA GLU A 550 59.34 39.60 19.42
C GLU A 550 58.96 38.14 19.27
N SER A 551 57.87 37.86 18.52
CA SER A 551 57.62 36.48 18.05
C SER A 551 58.38 36.24 16.76
N LEU A 552 58.98 35.06 16.66
CA LEU A 552 59.77 34.68 15.49
C LEU A 552 59.12 33.51 14.78
N SER A 553 59.21 33.51 13.43
CA SER A 553 58.77 32.43 12.54
C SER A 553 59.69 31.22 12.63
N PHE A 554 59.33 30.15 11.88
CA PHE A 554 60.09 28.93 11.80
C PHE A 554 61.55 29.15 11.30
N ASP A 555 61.75 30.07 10.37
CA ASP A 555 63.06 30.46 9.85
C ASP A 555 63.81 31.53 10.71
N GLY A 556 63.25 31.87 11.88
CA GLY A 556 63.85 32.81 12.83
C GLY A 556 63.66 34.26 12.49
N LYS A 557 62.81 34.59 11.50
CA LYS A 557 62.51 36.00 11.18
C LYS A 557 61.42 36.52 12.11
N GLN A 558 61.52 37.84 12.37
CA GLN A 558 60.55 38.57 13.19
C GLN A 558 59.16 38.56 12.52
N LEU A 559 58.17 38.14 13.27
CA LEU A 559 56.77 38.20 12.88
C LEU A 559 56.07 39.44 13.48
N VAL A 560 56.19 39.59 14.79
CA VAL A 560 55.60 40.70 15.55
C VAL A 560 56.63 41.20 16.58
N SER A 561 56.67 42.50 16.80
CA SER A 561 57.48 43.14 17.85
C SER A 561 56.59 44.05 18.69
N VAL A 562 56.63 43.89 20.01
CA VAL A 562 55.81 44.68 20.94
C VAL A 562 56.68 45.21 22.07
N ASN A 563 56.57 46.51 22.32
CA ASN A 563 57.19 47.11 23.50
C ASN A 563 56.29 46.96 24.73
N VAL A 564 56.83 46.44 25.80
CA VAL A 564 56.14 46.15 27.05
C VAL A 564 56.61 47.07 28.13
N PRO A 565 55.76 48.00 28.63
CA PRO A 565 56.11 48.85 29.77
C PRO A 565 56.26 48.03 31.04
N VAL A 566 57.24 48.44 31.90
CA VAL A 566 57.43 47.81 33.22
C VAL A 566 56.77 48.72 34.27
N LYS A 567 55.77 48.16 34.94
CA LYS A 567 55.07 48.78 36.06
C LYS A 567 55.68 48.41 37.40
#